data_06dc65bedb1f90b07fba9f0b0f00a230
#
_entry.id   06dc65bedb1f90b07fba9f0b0f00a230
#
_cell.length_a   1.000
_cell.length_b   1.000
_cell.length_c   1.000
_cell.angle_alpha   90.00
_cell.angle_beta   90.00
_cell.angle_gamma   90.00
#
_symmetry.space_group_name_H-M   'P 1'
#
loop_
_entity.id
_entity.type
_entity.pdbx_description
1 polymer ?
#
loop_
_entity_poly.entity_id
_entity_poly.type
_entity_poly.pdbx_seq_one_letter_code
_entity_poly.pdbx_strand_id
1 'polypeptide(L)'
;GHFFTSINYVNNDGIVRGDKDVYKRLSAQINADYKLYDWITVGTNTSIENYNTKSVSQHGRYGNLMNAVMTIDPLTPVYYSDPSQFANTMKQAYDEGKNILKDPTNGLYYATSKYIDDDNGNPLLQRDKTDSYNRGINLRGTLYANITPFKGFTFTSRFGYRVAQSNSHSYSVPYYANKQTYSDEYSISASANNSWYYQWENFANYN
;
A
#
# COMPACT_ATOMS: atom_id res chain seq x y z
N GLY A 1 15.90 -16.70 32.94
CA GLY A 1 15.54 -15.89 31.74
C GLY A 1 14.29 -16.43 31.08
N HIS A 2 13.58 -15.57 30.40
CA HIS A 2 12.38 -15.90 29.64
C HIS A 2 12.61 -15.54 28.19
N PHE A 3 12.00 -16.33 27.31
CA PHE A 3 12.09 -16.10 25.88
C PHE A 3 10.74 -16.37 25.21
N PHE A 4 10.34 -15.44 24.36
CA PHE A 4 9.15 -15.56 23.52
C PHE A 4 9.46 -15.08 22.10
N THR A 5 9.03 -15.83 21.11
CA THR A 5 9.11 -15.42 19.71
C THR A 5 7.79 -15.74 19.02
N SER A 6 7.42 -14.89 18.07
CA SER A 6 6.27 -15.12 17.19
C SER A 6 6.58 -14.69 15.77
N ILE A 7 5.99 -15.38 14.82
CA ILE A 7 5.99 -15.02 13.39
C ILE A 7 4.54 -14.98 12.94
N ASN A 8 4.19 -13.92 12.23
CA ASN A 8 2.85 -13.76 11.67
C ASN A 8 2.95 -13.37 10.21
N TYR A 9 2.13 -14.02 9.37
CA TYR A 9 1.97 -13.67 7.98
C TYR A 9 0.51 -13.30 7.71
N VAL A 10 0.32 -12.16 7.04
CA VAL A 10 -0.98 -11.66 6.60
C VAL A 10 -0.95 -11.52 5.08
N ASN A 11 -1.96 -12.05 4.43
CA ASN A 11 -2.21 -11.83 3.01
C ASN A 11 -3.70 -11.53 2.85
N ASN A 12 -4.01 -10.26 2.63
CA ASN A 12 -5.36 -9.78 2.40
C ASN A 12 -5.48 -9.41 0.92
N ASP A 13 -6.40 -10.06 0.25
CA ASP A 13 -6.88 -9.68 -1.07
C ASP A 13 -8.08 -8.76 -0.87
N GLY A 14 -8.06 -7.60 -1.50
CA GLY A 14 -9.12 -6.61 -1.39
C GLY A 14 -10.36 -6.98 -2.22
N ILE A 15 -11.33 -6.08 -2.26
CA ILE A 15 -12.59 -6.28 -3.00
C ILE A 15 -12.46 -6.06 -4.50
N VAL A 16 -11.39 -5.42 -4.95
CA VAL A 16 -11.15 -5.12 -6.36
C VAL A 16 -10.50 -6.34 -7.03
N ARG A 17 -11.23 -6.94 -7.95
CA ARG A 17 -10.76 -8.13 -8.68
C ARG A 17 -9.42 -7.87 -9.38
N GLY A 18 -8.49 -8.82 -9.24
CA GLY A 18 -7.13 -8.75 -9.78
C GLY A 18 -6.08 -8.56 -8.68
N ASP A 19 -4.86 -8.23 -9.06
CA ASP A 19 -3.71 -8.10 -8.16
C ASP A 19 -3.41 -6.63 -7.76
N LYS A 20 -4.35 -5.73 -7.97
CA LYS A 20 -4.20 -4.28 -7.77
C LYS A 20 -4.64 -3.78 -6.40
N ASP A 21 -5.25 -4.64 -5.58
CA ASP A 21 -5.77 -4.31 -4.25
C ASP A 21 -5.36 -5.42 -3.27
N VAL A 22 -4.11 -5.41 -2.86
CA VAL A 22 -3.50 -6.50 -2.07
C VAL A 22 -2.64 -5.93 -0.96
N TYR A 23 -2.77 -6.49 0.24
CA TYR A 23 -1.89 -6.22 1.37
C TYR A 23 -1.22 -7.49 1.86
N LYS A 24 0.11 -7.54 1.82
CA LYS A 24 0.93 -8.64 2.35
C LYS A 24 1.84 -8.12 3.44
N ARG A 25 1.93 -8.85 4.55
CA ARG A 25 2.82 -8.51 5.66
C ARG A 25 3.38 -9.76 6.30
N LEU A 26 4.69 -9.79 6.45
CA LEU A 26 5.40 -10.72 7.32
C LEU A 26 5.92 -9.96 8.52
N SER A 27 5.61 -10.42 9.72
CA SER A 27 6.12 -9.83 10.96
C SER A 27 6.70 -10.90 11.88
N ALA A 28 7.75 -10.52 12.59
CA ALA A 28 8.37 -11.33 13.64
C ALA A 28 8.54 -10.49 14.90
N GLN A 29 8.39 -11.11 16.05
CA GLN A 29 8.60 -10.49 17.35
C GLN A 29 9.46 -11.39 18.24
N ILE A 30 10.37 -10.78 18.98
CA ILE A 30 11.22 -11.41 19.95
C ILE A 30 11.12 -10.62 21.26
N ASN A 31 10.75 -11.29 22.34
CA ASN A 31 10.81 -10.79 23.68
C ASN A 31 11.70 -11.74 24.46
N ALA A 32 12.76 -11.22 25.05
CA ALA A 32 13.71 -12.03 25.81
C ALA A 32 14.23 -11.24 27.00
N ASP A 33 14.41 -11.91 28.11
CA ASP A 33 15.16 -11.42 29.25
C ASP A 33 16.19 -12.46 29.69
N TYR A 34 17.31 -11.98 30.17
CA TYR A 34 18.37 -12.80 30.67
C TYR A 34 19.00 -12.20 31.94
N LYS A 35 19.09 -12.99 32.99
CA LYS A 35 19.74 -12.63 34.26
C LYS A 35 21.23 -12.85 34.08
N LEU A 36 21.98 -11.75 33.90
CA LEU A 36 23.45 -11.78 33.76
C LEU A 36 24.12 -12.07 35.09
N TYR A 37 23.63 -11.38 36.14
CA TYR A 37 24.07 -11.54 37.55
C TYR A 37 22.84 -11.49 38.45
N ASP A 38 22.98 -11.84 39.70
CA ASP A 38 21.84 -11.79 40.63
C ASP A 38 21.21 -10.39 40.75
N TRP A 39 21.97 -9.37 40.42
CA TRP A 39 21.60 -7.97 40.49
C TRP A 39 21.47 -7.26 39.13
N ILE A 40 21.69 -7.97 37.98
CA ILE A 40 21.52 -7.41 36.61
C ILE A 40 20.67 -8.35 35.75
N THR A 41 19.56 -7.81 35.26
CA THR A 41 18.75 -8.44 34.22
C THR A 41 18.75 -7.56 32.99
N VAL A 42 19.05 -8.11 31.83
CA VAL A 42 18.95 -7.44 30.55
C VAL A 42 17.83 -8.05 29.73
N GLY A 43 17.22 -7.26 28.86
CA GLY A 43 16.17 -7.79 28.02
C GLY A 43 15.93 -6.95 26.77
N THR A 44 15.15 -7.54 25.88
CA THR A 44 14.71 -6.92 24.64
C THR A 44 13.27 -7.26 24.31
N ASN A 45 12.56 -6.29 23.78
CA ASN A 45 11.29 -6.45 23.10
C ASN A 45 11.44 -5.85 21.71
N THR A 46 11.56 -6.67 20.68
CA THR A 46 11.84 -6.23 19.33
C THR A 46 10.85 -6.83 18.36
N SER A 47 10.34 -6.03 17.46
CA SER A 47 9.51 -6.49 16.35
C SER A 47 10.01 -5.92 15.03
N ILE A 48 9.98 -6.77 14.01
CA ILE A 48 10.25 -6.42 12.62
C ILE A 48 9.03 -6.77 11.78
N GLU A 49 8.71 -5.92 10.85
CA GLU A 49 7.66 -6.17 9.88
C GLU A 49 8.11 -5.75 8.49
N ASN A 50 7.83 -6.60 7.51
CA ASN A 50 7.98 -6.31 6.09
C ASN A 50 6.60 -6.35 5.45
N TYR A 51 6.25 -5.29 4.72
CA TYR A 51 4.95 -5.21 4.06
C TYR A 51 5.07 -4.81 2.60
N ASN A 52 4.06 -5.23 1.83
CA ASN A 52 3.84 -4.81 0.46
C ASN A 52 2.35 -4.54 0.26
N THR A 53 2.04 -3.34 -0.19
CA THR A 53 0.67 -2.90 -0.45
C THR A 53 0.55 -2.48 -1.91
N LYS A 54 -0.48 -2.97 -2.57
CA LYS A 54 -1.00 -2.42 -3.82
C LYS A 54 -2.40 -1.90 -3.55
N SER A 55 -2.74 -0.77 -4.14
CA SER A 55 -4.08 -0.19 -4.01
C SER A 55 -4.46 0.56 -5.28
N VAL A 56 -5.74 0.57 -5.58
CA VAL A 56 -6.32 1.40 -6.63
C VAL A 56 -6.84 2.71 -6.05
N SER A 57 -6.84 3.78 -6.84
CA SER A 57 -7.41 5.05 -6.41
C SER A 57 -8.92 4.89 -6.19
N GLN A 58 -9.36 5.07 -4.95
CA GLN A 58 -10.76 4.94 -4.53
C GLN A 58 -11.39 6.29 -4.16
N HIS A 59 -10.58 7.32 -3.99
CA HIS A 59 -11.01 8.64 -3.52
C HIS A 59 -10.70 9.71 -4.56
N GLY A 60 -11.58 10.68 -4.65
CA GLY A 60 -11.47 11.78 -5.59
C GLY A 60 -12.76 11.98 -6.37
N ARG A 61 -12.91 13.16 -6.96
CA ARG A 61 -14.10 13.50 -7.76
C ARG A 61 -14.07 12.82 -9.12
N TYR A 62 -12.90 12.67 -9.71
CA TYR A 62 -12.71 12.18 -11.07
C TYR A 62 -11.63 11.10 -11.13
N GLY A 63 -11.73 10.24 -12.12
CA GLY A 63 -10.67 9.32 -12.50
C GLY A 63 -10.36 8.22 -11.48
N ASN A 64 -11.33 7.84 -10.64
CA ASN A 64 -11.17 6.75 -9.67
C ASN A 64 -12.19 5.64 -9.84
N LEU A 65 -11.87 4.47 -9.30
CA LEU A 65 -12.67 3.26 -9.48
C LEU A 65 -14.07 3.39 -8.91
N MET A 66 -14.23 3.89 -7.69
CA MET A 66 -15.54 3.91 -7.01
C MET A 66 -16.53 4.82 -7.71
N ASN A 67 -16.09 6.02 -8.12
CA ASN A 67 -16.95 6.90 -8.88
C ASN A 67 -17.31 6.31 -10.23
N ALA A 68 -16.36 5.69 -10.92
CA ALA A 68 -16.64 5.03 -12.20
C ALA A 68 -17.70 3.92 -12.07
N VAL A 69 -17.64 3.11 -11.00
CA VAL A 69 -18.66 2.08 -10.71
C VAL A 69 -20.04 2.69 -10.46
N MET A 70 -20.09 3.84 -9.78
CA MET A 70 -21.35 4.48 -9.41
C MET A 70 -21.99 5.29 -10.55
N THR A 71 -21.21 5.73 -11.53
CA THR A 71 -21.66 6.65 -12.59
C THR A 71 -21.86 5.97 -13.93
N ILE A 72 -21.24 4.82 -14.19
CA ILE A 72 -21.43 4.12 -15.45
C ILE A 72 -22.88 3.63 -15.61
N ASP A 73 -23.44 3.81 -16.79
CA ASP A 73 -24.78 3.33 -17.07
C ASP A 73 -24.83 1.78 -17.22
N PRO A 74 -25.92 1.13 -16.84
CA PRO A 74 -26.04 -0.32 -16.85
C PRO A 74 -26.16 -0.94 -18.26
N LEU A 75 -26.33 -0.14 -19.30
CA LEU A 75 -26.48 -0.60 -20.70
C LEU A 75 -25.13 -0.66 -21.40
N THR A 76 -24.10 0.00 -20.84
CA THR A 76 -22.75 -0.04 -21.42
C THR A 76 -22.09 -1.38 -21.13
N PRO A 77 -21.63 -2.13 -22.14
CA PRO A 77 -20.90 -3.37 -21.91
C PRO A 77 -19.55 -3.08 -21.24
N VAL A 78 -18.97 -4.09 -20.63
CA VAL A 78 -17.63 -3.94 -19.99
C VAL A 78 -16.56 -3.69 -21.05
N TYR A 79 -16.67 -4.34 -22.19
CA TYR A 79 -15.68 -4.28 -23.27
C TYR A 79 -16.32 -4.13 -24.65
N TYR A 80 -15.56 -3.55 -25.56
CA TYR A 80 -15.80 -3.62 -26.99
C TYR A 80 -14.74 -4.53 -27.66
N SER A 81 -15.17 -5.34 -28.60
CA SER A 81 -14.27 -6.22 -29.36
C SER A 81 -13.69 -5.55 -30.58
N ASP A 82 -14.40 -4.56 -31.17
CA ASP A 82 -14.05 -3.90 -32.41
C ASP A 82 -14.34 -2.40 -32.35
N PRO A 83 -13.52 -1.55 -33.05
CA PRO A 83 -13.72 -0.11 -33.11
C PRO A 83 -15.05 0.35 -33.70
N SER A 84 -15.76 -0.49 -34.47
CA SER A 84 -17.11 -0.18 -34.97
C SER A 84 -18.16 -0.09 -33.86
N GLN A 85 -17.88 -0.69 -32.72
CA GLN A 85 -18.76 -0.68 -31.55
C GLN A 85 -18.59 0.56 -30.66
N PHE A 86 -17.56 1.37 -30.92
CA PHE A 86 -17.23 2.51 -30.05
C PHE A 86 -18.36 3.55 -29.98
N ALA A 87 -18.46 4.22 -28.82
CA ALA A 87 -19.20 5.46 -28.74
C ALA A 87 -18.59 6.53 -29.66
N ASN A 88 -19.38 7.48 -30.16
CA ASN A 88 -18.91 8.48 -31.10
C ASN A 88 -17.64 9.22 -30.62
N THR A 89 -17.61 9.61 -29.35
CA THR A 89 -16.47 10.31 -28.78
C THR A 89 -15.23 9.43 -28.66
N MET A 90 -15.39 8.16 -28.35
CA MET A 90 -14.31 7.18 -28.31
C MET A 90 -13.81 6.87 -29.72
N LYS A 91 -14.72 6.77 -30.71
CA LYS A 91 -14.36 6.55 -32.12
C LYS A 91 -13.56 7.73 -32.66
N GLN A 92 -13.99 8.96 -32.38
CA GLN A 92 -13.25 10.16 -32.75
C GLN A 92 -11.85 10.16 -32.15
N ALA A 93 -11.72 9.89 -30.82
CA ALA A 93 -10.43 9.82 -30.16
C ALA A 93 -9.51 8.74 -30.76
N TYR A 94 -10.07 7.58 -31.13
CA TYR A 94 -9.34 6.52 -31.81
C TYR A 94 -8.81 6.95 -33.17
N ASP A 95 -9.65 7.61 -33.96
CA ASP A 95 -9.30 8.12 -35.30
C ASP A 95 -8.26 9.27 -35.22
N GLU A 96 -8.26 10.04 -34.11
CA GLU A 96 -7.24 11.05 -33.77
C GLU A 96 -5.93 10.46 -33.26
N GLY A 97 -5.85 9.15 -33.05
CA GLY A 97 -4.66 8.45 -32.62
C GLY A 97 -4.46 8.48 -31.07
N LYS A 98 -5.51 8.79 -30.30
CA LYS A 98 -5.46 8.68 -28.83
C LYS A 98 -5.29 7.22 -28.41
N ASN A 99 -4.63 7.01 -27.28
CA ASN A 99 -4.40 5.67 -26.74
C ASN A 99 -5.66 5.09 -26.09
N ILE A 100 -6.42 4.30 -26.85
CA ILE A 100 -7.54 3.54 -26.32
C ILE A 100 -7.02 2.23 -25.74
N LEU A 101 -7.01 2.15 -24.41
CA LEU A 101 -6.46 0.98 -23.72
C LEU A 101 -7.28 -0.29 -23.97
N LYS A 102 -6.55 -1.39 -24.00
CA LYS A 102 -7.09 -2.75 -23.99
C LYS A 102 -6.77 -3.42 -22.68
N ASP A 103 -7.67 -4.26 -22.23
CA ASP A 103 -7.41 -5.16 -21.11
C ASP A 103 -6.28 -6.14 -21.52
N PRO A 104 -5.17 -6.17 -20.79
CA PRO A 104 -4.04 -7.02 -21.13
C PRO A 104 -4.35 -8.53 -21.03
N THR A 105 -5.43 -8.88 -20.34
CA THR A 105 -5.82 -10.28 -20.13
C THR A 105 -6.57 -10.86 -21.34
N ASN A 106 -7.45 -10.07 -21.96
CA ASN A 106 -8.33 -10.54 -23.03
C ASN A 106 -8.16 -9.79 -24.36
N GLY A 107 -7.38 -8.70 -24.40
CA GLY A 107 -7.11 -7.90 -25.59
C GLY A 107 -8.29 -7.04 -26.07
N LEU A 108 -9.37 -6.95 -25.29
CA LEU A 108 -10.55 -6.17 -25.61
C LEU A 108 -10.42 -4.72 -25.13
N TYR A 109 -11.14 -3.80 -25.81
CA TYR A 109 -11.15 -2.39 -25.44
C TYR A 109 -12.09 -2.14 -24.28
N TYR A 110 -11.68 -1.35 -23.30
CA TYR A 110 -12.56 -0.86 -22.24
C TYR A 110 -13.66 0.02 -22.83
N ALA A 111 -14.92 -0.38 -22.66
CA ALA A 111 -16.03 0.34 -23.25
C ALA A 111 -16.32 1.67 -22.55
N THR A 112 -16.74 2.67 -23.31
CA THR A 112 -17.31 3.93 -22.81
C THR A 112 -18.79 3.99 -23.13
N SER A 113 -19.55 4.73 -22.33
CA SER A 113 -21.00 4.86 -22.56
C SER A 113 -21.31 5.52 -23.89
N LYS A 114 -22.38 5.04 -24.54
CA LYS A 114 -23.00 5.66 -25.71
C LYS A 114 -24.19 6.55 -25.32
N TYR A 115 -24.59 6.49 -24.07
CA TYR A 115 -25.87 7.04 -23.60
C TYR A 115 -25.69 8.26 -22.71
N ILE A 116 -24.59 8.31 -21.98
CA ILE A 116 -24.26 9.39 -21.06
C ILE A 116 -22.80 9.84 -21.25
N ASP A 117 -22.56 11.12 -21.05
CA ASP A 117 -21.21 11.67 -20.87
C ASP A 117 -20.80 11.46 -19.41
N ASP A 118 -20.08 10.36 -19.14
CA ASP A 118 -19.58 10.04 -17.81
C ASP A 118 -18.14 10.54 -17.66
N ASP A 119 -17.92 11.34 -16.64
CA ASP A 119 -16.61 11.94 -16.34
C ASP A 119 -15.55 10.89 -15.90
N ASN A 120 -15.97 9.71 -15.48
CA ASN A 120 -15.08 8.71 -14.90
C ASN A 120 -14.72 7.57 -15.88
N GLY A 121 -15.58 7.30 -16.86
CA GLY A 121 -15.40 6.24 -17.83
C GLY A 121 -15.51 4.83 -17.23
N ASN A 122 -14.88 3.85 -17.89
CA ASN A 122 -14.96 2.44 -17.51
C ASN A 122 -14.24 2.17 -16.16
N PRO A 123 -14.89 1.51 -15.18
CA PRO A 123 -14.27 1.18 -13.89
C PRO A 123 -13.00 0.32 -14.02
N LEU A 124 -12.97 -0.63 -14.95
CA LEU A 124 -11.80 -1.49 -15.14
C LEU A 124 -10.64 -0.72 -15.77
N LEU A 125 -10.91 0.26 -16.64
CA LEU A 125 -9.90 1.19 -17.10
C LEU A 125 -9.28 1.97 -15.94
N GLN A 126 -10.10 2.46 -15.00
CA GLN A 126 -9.61 3.18 -13.83
C GLN A 126 -8.72 2.31 -12.94
N ARG A 127 -9.00 1.00 -12.86
CA ARG A 127 -8.16 0.02 -12.21
C ARG A 127 -6.81 -0.18 -12.91
N ASP A 128 -6.84 -0.30 -14.24
CA ASP A 128 -5.72 -0.85 -15.01
C ASP A 128 -4.78 0.21 -15.61
N LYS A 129 -5.21 1.46 -15.72
CA LYS A 129 -4.38 2.56 -16.23
C LYS A 129 -3.13 2.86 -15.38
N THR A 130 -3.14 2.44 -14.12
CA THR A 130 -2.04 2.69 -13.18
C THR A 130 -1.62 1.40 -12.48
N ASP A 131 -0.33 1.19 -12.33
CA ASP A 131 0.25 0.18 -11.45
C ASP A 131 1.06 0.87 -10.35
N SER A 132 0.76 0.55 -9.10
CA SER A 132 1.41 1.16 -7.95
C SER A 132 1.65 0.14 -6.84
N TYR A 133 2.75 0.33 -6.12
CA TYR A 133 3.01 -0.42 -4.91
C TYR A 133 3.69 0.46 -3.87
N ASN A 134 3.51 0.08 -2.61
CA ASN A 134 4.26 0.62 -1.49
C ASN A 134 4.81 -0.57 -0.68
N ARG A 135 6.13 -0.61 -0.54
CA ARG A 135 6.85 -1.64 0.20
C ARG A 135 7.64 -1.01 1.31
N GLY A 136 7.69 -1.66 2.46
CA GLY A 136 8.47 -1.11 3.56
C GLY A 136 8.88 -2.14 4.60
N ILE A 137 9.82 -1.70 5.44
CA ILE A 137 10.28 -2.42 6.61
C ILE A 137 10.13 -1.49 7.80
N ASN A 138 9.50 -2.00 8.86
CA ASN A 138 9.43 -1.35 10.17
C ASN A 138 10.15 -2.22 11.19
N LEU A 139 11.16 -1.67 11.82
CA LEU A 139 11.85 -2.24 12.97
C LEU A 139 11.58 -1.35 14.17
N ARG A 140 11.07 -1.92 15.25
CA ARG A 140 10.85 -1.21 16.51
C ARG A 140 11.19 -2.10 17.67
N GLY A 141 11.72 -1.51 18.73
CA GLY A 141 12.04 -2.29 19.90
C GLY A 141 12.54 -1.47 21.05
N THR A 142 12.81 -2.21 22.12
CA THR A 142 13.37 -1.69 23.34
C THR A 142 14.43 -2.66 23.85
N LEU A 143 15.59 -2.12 24.17
CA LEU A 143 16.63 -2.80 24.95
C LEU A 143 16.60 -2.22 26.36
N TYR A 144 16.71 -3.05 27.36
CA TYR A 144 16.72 -2.57 28.74
C TYR A 144 17.67 -3.35 29.63
N ALA A 145 18.13 -2.68 30.67
CA ALA A 145 18.87 -3.27 31.78
C ALA A 145 18.22 -2.84 33.08
N ASN A 146 17.89 -3.81 33.94
CA ASN A 146 17.44 -3.61 35.30
C ASN A 146 18.57 -3.98 36.26
N ILE A 147 18.94 -3.05 37.12
CA ILE A 147 20.05 -3.16 38.08
C ILE A 147 19.47 -3.05 39.47
N THR A 148 19.61 -4.11 40.26
CA THR A 148 19.09 -4.23 41.65
C THR A 148 20.23 -4.50 42.61
N PRO A 149 21.08 -3.50 42.95
CA PRO A 149 22.32 -3.70 43.72
C PRO A 149 22.07 -4.07 45.18
N PHE A 150 20.92 -3.68 45.72
CA PHE A 150 20.48 -4.02 47.07
C PHE A 150 18.96 -4.09 47.15
N LYS A 151 18.46 -4.68 48.23
CA LYS A 151 17.02 -4.90 48.44
C LYS A 151 16.24 -3.58 48.43
N GLY A 152 15.15 -3.55 47.66
CA GLY A 152 14.25 -2.41 47.53
C GLY A 152 14.65 -1.41 46.44
N PHE A 153 15.88 -1.39 45.97
CA PHE A 153 16.32 -0.45 44.90
C PHE A 153 16.39 -1.12 43.52
N THR A 154 15.79 -0.48 42.52
CA THR A 154 15.88 -0.88 41.14
C THR A 154 16.18 0.33 40.25
N PHE A 155 17.28 0.27 39.52
CA PHE A 155 17.61 1.21 38.47
C PHE A 155 17.36 0.57 37.13
N THR A 156 16.60 1.26 36.24
CA THR A 156 16.31 0.81 34.88
C THR A 156 16.91 1.78 33.87
N SER A 157 17.72 1.26 32.98
CA SER A 157 18.16 1.94 31.76
C SER A 157 17.46 1.30 30.55
N ARG A 158 16.77 2.10 29.77
CA ARG A 158 15.95 1.65 28.63
C ARG A 158 16.29 2.44 27.40
N PHE A 159 16.59 1.74 26.30
CA PHE A 159 16.82 2.32 24.97
C PHE A 159 15.73 1.84 24.01
N GLY A 160 14.84 2.75 23.63
CA GLY A 160 13.80 2.54 22.62
C GLY A 160 14.28 3.00 21.24
N TYR A 161 13.93 2.24 20.23
CA TYR A 161 14.25 2.57 18.85
C TYR A 161 13.11 2.22 17.89
N ARG A 162 13.00 3.02 16.84
CA ARG A 162 12.12 2.77 15.70
C ARG A 162 12.84 3.19 14.42
N VAL A 163 12.90 2.28 13.46
CA VAL A 163 13.39 2.52 12.10
C VAL A 163 12.30 2.12 11.13
N ALA A 164 11.90 3.03 10.28
CA ALA A 164 10.91 2.78 9.25
C ALA A 164 11.47 3.19 7.89
N GLN A 165 11.42 2.29 6.94
CA GLN A 165 11.79 2.53 5.55
C GLN A 165 10.62 2.15 4.66
N SER A 166 10.26 3.01 3.72
CA SER A 166 9.25 2.71 2.71
C SER A 166 9.65 3.23 1.34
N ASN A 167 9.32 2.44 0.32
CA ASN A 167 9.54 2.78 -1.07
C ASN A 167 8.19 2.64 -1.79
N SER A 168 7.74 3.71 -2.41
CA SER A 168 6.57 3.69 -3.27
C SER A 168 6.96 3.91 -4.72
N HIS A 169 6.22 3.28 -5.60
CA HIS A 169 6.36 3.41 -7.03
C HIS A 169 4.98 3.43 -7.65
N SER A 170 4.79 4.32 -8.63
CA SER A 170 3.57 4.41 -9.42
C SER A 170 3.95 4.63 -10.88
N TYR A 171 3.31 3.87 -11.75
CA TYR A 171 3.45 3.97 -13.19
C TYR A 171 2.07 4.05 -13.82
N SER A 172 1.82 5.09 -14.63
CA SER A 172 0.58 5.25 -15.38
C SER A 172 0.88 5.31 -16.88
N VAL A 173 0.06 4.64 -17.66
CA VAL A 173 0.15 4.64 -19.12
C VAL A 173 -0.74 5.73 -19.72
N PRO A 174 -0.46 6.22 -20.94
CA PRO A 174 -1.38 7.03 -21.70
C PRO A 174 -2.72 6.30 -21.87
N TYR A 175 -3.81 7.01 -21.70
CA TYR A 175 -5.15 6.42 -21.80
C TYR A 175 -6.18 7.47 -22.19
N TYR A 176 -7.27 7.01 -22.80
CA TYR A 176 -8.45 7.80 -23.07
C TYR A 176 -9.68 7.11 -22.43
N ALA A 177 -10.32 7.77 -21.49
CA ALA A 177 -11.59 7.34 -20.91
C ALA A 177 -12.77 8.12 -21.51
N ASN A 178 -12.64 9.46 -21.58
CA ASN A 178 -13.59 10.38 -22.21
C ASN A 178 -12.89 11.72 -22.48
N LYS A 179 -13.64 12.74 -22.92
CA LYS A 179 -13.09 14.07 -23.26
C LYS A 179 -12.46 14.80 -22.08
N GLN A 180 -12.89 14.54 -20.85
CA GLN A 180 -12.41 15.18 -19.63
C GLN A 180 -11.33 14.35 -18.92
N THR A 181 -11.34 13.03 -19.14
CA THR A 181 -10.49 12.09 -18.39
C THR A 181 -9.62 11.29 -19.37
N TYR A 182 -8.47 11.82 -19.68
CA TYR A 182 -7.45 11.18 -20.52
C TYR A 182 -6.05 11.63 -20.11
N SER A 183 -5.05 10.91 -20.58
CA SER A 183 -3.64 11.32 -20.55
C SER A 183 -2.94 10.84 -21.80
N ASP A 184 -2.17 11.71 -22.42
CA ASP A 184 -1.36 11.39 -23.60
C ASP A 184 0.08 11.02 -23.21
N GLU A 185 0.42 11.09 -21.92
CA GLU A 185 1.78 10.91 -21.42
C GLU A 185 1.88 9.75 -20.44
N TYR A 186 3.07 9.12 -20.44
CA TYR A 186 3.47 8.21 -19.39
C TYR A 186 3.84 8.99 -18.12
N SER A 187 3.40 8.51 -16.99
CA SER A 187 3.77 9.10 -15.70
C SER A 187 4.46 8.06 -14.83
N ILE A 188 5.63 8.39 -14.32
CA ILE A 188 6.37 7.58 -13.37
C ILE A 188 6.64 8.41 -12.13
N SER A 189 6.30 7.86 -10.98
CA SER A 189 6.57 8.45 -9.68
C SER A 189 7.24 7.42 -8.78
N ALA A 190 8.30 7.80 -8.12
CA ALA A 190 8.98 6.97 -7.13
C ALA A 190 9.32 7.83 -5.91
N SER A 191 9.13 7.27 -4.72
CA SER A 191 9.58 7.90 -3.49
C SER A 191 10.20 6.89 -2.54
N ALA A 192 11.23 7.33 -1.81
CA ALA A 192 11.88 6.57 -0.76
C ALA A 192 11.86 7.41 0.53
N ASN A 193 11.26 6.86 1.58
CA ASN A 193 11.18 7.51 2.87
C ASN A 193 11.92 6.68 3.92
N ASN A 194 12.77 7.34 4.68
CA ASN A 194 13.46 6.76 5.83
C ASN A 194 13.15 7.59 7.06
N SER A 195 12.75 6.91 8.12
CA SER A 195 12.48 7.53 9.40
C SER A 195 13.11 6.72 10.50
N TRP A 196 13.73 7.39 11.43
CA TRP A 196 14.35 6.81 12.61
C TRP A 196 14.04 7.65 13.81
N TYR A 197 13.80 6.96 14.92
CA TYR A 197 13.55 7.54 16.21
C TYR A 197 14.24 6.69 17.28
N TYR A 198 14.84 7.33 18.25
CA TYR A 198 15.42 6.68 19.41
C TYR A 198 15.12 7.49 20.67
N GLN A 199 15.03 6.80 21.77
CA GLN A 199 14.79 7.36 23.08
C GLN A 199 15.60 6.59 24.12
N TRP A 200 16.25 7.31 25.02
CA TRP A 200 16.97 6.71 26.11
C TRP A 200 16.42 7.24 27.43
N GLU A 201 15.93 6.33 28.26
CA GLU A 201 15.33 6.61 29.55
C GLU A 201 16.12 5.94 30.64
N ASN A 202 16.32 6.68 31.77
CA ASN A 202 16.98 6.19 32.95
C ASN A 202 16.13 6.60 34.17
N PHE A 203 15.74 5.65 34.97
CA PHE A 203 14.94 5.92 36.15
C PHE A 203 15.24 4.90 37.27
N ALA A 204 14.97 5.30 38.49
CA ALA A 204 15.15 4.47 39.66
C ALA A 204 13.89 4.43 40.52
N ASN A 205 13.65 3.29 41.14
CA ASN A 205 12.58 3.05 42.10
C ASN A 205 13.18 2.51 43.40
N TYR A 206 12.62 2.92 44.52
CA TYR A 206 12.93 2.39 45.84
C TYR A 206 11.63 2.06 46.59
N ASN A 207 11.51 0.81 47.06
CA ASN A 207 10.34 0.28 47.79
C ASN A 207 10.79 -0.32 49.12
#